data_e158f017703eec60acf1a2c57968bbb0
#
_entry.id   e158f017703eec60acf1a2c57968bbb0
#
_cell.length_a   1.000
_cell.length_b   1.000
_cell.length_c   1.000
_cell.angle_alpha   90.00
_cell.angle_beta   90.00
_cell.angle_gamma   90.00
#
_symmetry.space_group_name_H-M   'P 1'
#
loop_
_entity.id
_entity.type
_entity.pdbx_description
1 polymer ?
#
loop_
_entity_poly.entity_id
_entity_poly.type
_entity_poly.pdbx_seq_one_letter_code
_entity_poly.pdbx_strand_id
1 'polypeptide(L)' 'MSLRKGILKSFNAGDYTAVVQLAGSYKVYLEDVPVARNLLLAEMTPGRKLAVAFFDDHNAKEAVVVGVYV' A
#
# COMPACT_ATOMS: atom_id res chain seq x y z
N MET A 1 9.32 12.89 -3.24
CA MET A 1 8.72 11.91 -2.32
C MET A 1 7.41 12.44 -1.79
N SER A 2 6.39 11.61 -1.73
CA SER A 2 5.11 12.01 -1.17
C SER A 2 4.49 10.84 -0.41
N LEU A 3 3.57 11.16 0.51
CA LEU A 3 2.76 10.17 1.22
C LEU A 3 1.33 10.28 0.73
N ARG A 4 0.72 9.14 0.44
CA ARG A 4 -0.66 9.05 0.00
C ARG A 4 -1.41 8.06 0.88
N LYS A 5 -2.71 8.31 1.05
CA LYS A 5 -3.58 7.38 1.75
C LYS A 5 -4.06 6.33 0.76
N GLY A 6 -4.24 5.11 1.24
CA GLY A 6 -4.78 4.03 0.41
C GLY A 6 -5.60 3.07 1.23
N ILE A 7 -6.28 2.18 0.54
CA ILE A 7 -7.06 1.11 1.15
C ILE A 7 -6.47 -0.21 0.68
N LEU A 8 -6.22 -1.11 1.61
CA LEU A 8 -5.70 -2.43 1.29
C LEU A 8 -6.80 -3.26 0.63
N LYS A 9 -6.53 -3.75 -0.57
CA LYS A 9 -7.47 -4.64 -1.28
C LYS A 9 -7.10 -6.09 -1.11
N SER A 10 -5.82 -6.40 -1.18
CA SER A 10 -5.34 -7.75 -0.91
C SER A 10 -3.88 -7.69 -0.51
N PHE A 11 -3.41 -8.75 0.15
CA PHE A 11 -2.05 -8.82 0.63
C PHE A 11 -1.48 -10.20 0.33
N ASN A 12 -0.29 -10.24 -0.25
CA ASN A 12 0.43 -11.46 -0.55
C ASN A 12 1.56 -11.63 0.46
N ALA A 13 1.37 -12.52 1.41
CA ALA A 13 2.35 -12.74 2.47
C ALA A 13 3.64 -13.39 1.96
N GLY A 14 3.56 -14.15 0.87
CA GLY A 14 4.74 -14.79 0.31
C GLY A 14 5.76 -13.78 -0.21
N ASP A 15 5.29 -12.75 -0.88
CA ASP A 15 6.12 -11.71 -1.47
C ASP A 15 6.20 -10.44 -0.62
N TYR A 16 5.33 -10.33 0.36
CA TYR A 16 5.14 -9.13 1.16
C TYR A 16 4.81 -7.93 0.27
N THR A 17 3.83 -8.14 -0.62
CA THR A 17 3.32 -7.12 -1.52
C THR A 17 1.82 -6.98 -1.34
N ALA A 18 1.28 -5.87 -1.81
CA ALA A 18 -0.14 -5.58 -1.62
C ALA A 18 -0.74 -4.97 -2.87
N VAL A 19 -2.05 -5.16 -3.02
CA VAL A 19 -2.84 -4.41 -3.98
C VAL A 19 -3.52 -3.30 -3.20
N VAL A 20 -3.30 -2.07 -3.62
CA VAL A 20 -3.72 -0.88 -2.90
C VAL A 20 -4.60 -0.02 -3.80
N GLN A 21 -5.73 0.44 -3.26
CA GLN A 21 -6.55 1.44 -3.93
C GLN A 21 -6.22 2.80 -3.32
N LEU A 22 -5.77 3.74 -4.15
CA LEU A 22 -5.43 5.07 -3.66
C LEU A 22 -6.69 5.83 -3.27
N ALA A 23 -6.62 6.55 -2.16
CA ALA A 23 -7.73 7.35 -1.68
C ALA A 23 -8.02 8.49 -2.67
N GLY A 24 -9.31 8.74 -2.87
CA GLY A 24 -9.75 9.76 -3.81
C GLY A 24 -9.79 9.30 -5.26
N SER A 25 -9.40 8.05 -5.53
CA SER A 25 -9.38 7.54 -6.89
C SER A 25 -9.79 6.07 -6.87
N TYR A 26 -11.08 5.82 -6.82
CA TYR A 26 -11.61 4.47 -6.68
C TYR A 26 -11.39 3.60 -7.93
N LYS A 27 -10.87 4.16 -8.99
CA LYS A 27 -10.55 3.40 -10.21
C LYS A 27 -9.06 3.11 -10.34
N VAL A 28 -8.24 3.63 -9.45
CA VAL A 28 -6.80 3.45 -9.55
C VAL A 28 -6.35 2.44 -8.49
N TYR A 29 -5.86 1.30 -8.97
CA TYR A 29 -5.28 0.27 -8.12
C TYR A 29 -3.81 0.14 -8.43
N LEU A 30 -3.00 0.03 -7.39
CA LEU A 30 -1.58 -0.28 -7.54
C LEU A 30 -1.38 -1.73 -7.15
N GLU A 31 -0.75 -2.50 -8.03
CA GLU A 31 -0.50 -3.92 -7.80
C GLU A 31 0.96 -4.14 -7.43
N ASP A 32 1.21 -5.20 -6.68
CA ASP A 32 2.56 -5.61 -6.28
C ASP A 32 3.35 -4.48 -5.59
N VAL A 33 2.64 -3.69 -4.77
CA VAL A 33 3.30 -2.64 -4.00
C VAL A 33 4.03 -3.27 -2.82
N PRO A 34 5.35 -3.07 -2.72
CA PRO A 34 6.09 -3.64 -1.59
C PRO A 34 5.55 -3.10 -0.26
N VAL A 35 5.53 -3.96 0.74
CA VAL A 35 5.09 -3.61 2.10
C VAL A 35 6.30 -3.63 3.00
N ALA A 36 6.45 -2.61 3.84
CA ALA A 36 7.55 -2.57 4.79
C ALA A 36 7.52 -3.80 5.68
N ARG A 37 8.65 -4.49 5.82
CA ARG A 37 8.68 -5.78 6.48
C ARG A 37 8.52 -5.70 8.00
N ASN A 38 8.56 -4.49 8.55
CA ASN A 38 8.25 -4.30 9.96
C ASN A 38 6.75 -4.25 10.26
N LEU A 39 5.91 -4.21 9.21
CA LEU A 39 4.46 -4.28 9.40
C LEU A 39 4.05 -5.72 9.61
N LEU A 40 3.23 -5.95 10.62
CA LEU A 40 2.83 -7.30 10.98
C LEU A 40 1.82 -7.87 9.98
N LEU A 41 2.02 -9.11 9.60
CA LEU A 41 1.11 -9.83 8.71
C LEU A 41 -0.33 -9.77 9.21
N ALA A 42 -0.53 -9.89 10.51
CA ALA A 42 -1.86 -9.89 11.11
C ALA A 42 -2.58 -8.56 10.93
N GLU A 43 -1.85 -7.47 10.69
CA GLU A 43 -2.44 -6.16 10.50
C GLU A 43 -2.84 -5.89 9.05
N MET A 44 -2.38 -6.73 8.13
CA MET A 44 -2.62 -6.56 6.69
C MET A 44 -3.94 -7.23 6.30
N THR A 45 -5.04 -6.70 6.81
CA THR A 45 -6.38 -7.20 6.56
C THR A 45 -7.04 -6.34 5.48
N PRO A 46 -7.65 -6.95 4.45
CA PRO A 46 -8.34 -6.15 3.42
C PRO A 46 -9.33 -5.17 4.02
N GLY A 47 -9.35 -3.96 3.49
CA GLY A 47 -10.18 -2.87 3.99
C GLY A 47 -9.46 -1.93 4.92
N ARG A 48 -8.26 -2.28 5.39
CA ARG A 48 -7.50 -1.41 6.27
C ARG A 48 -6.97 -0.20 5.52
N LYS A 49 -6.82 0.90 6.26
CA LYS A 49 -6.24 2.13 5.71
C LYS A 49 -4.74 2.04 5.74
N LEU A 50 -4.12 2.50 4.67
CA LEU A 50 -2.67 2.41 4.50
C LEU A 50 -2.07 3.78 4.28
N ALA A 51 -0.82 3.93 4.73
CA ALA A 51 0.03 5.04 4.35
C ALA A 51 1.04 4.50 3.33
N VAL A 52 1.05 5.10 2.15
CA VAL A 52 1.91 4.68 1.05
C VAL A 52 2.88 5.80 0.72
N ALA A 53 4.17 5.49 0.74
CA ALA A 53 5.20 6.46 0.38
C ALA A 53 5.60 6.25 -1.07
N PHE A 54 5.63 7.32 -1.84
CA PHE A 54 6.10 7.31 -3.21
C PHE A 54 7.47 7.96 -3.25
N PHE A 55 8.48 7.20 -3.65
CA PHE A 55 9.84 7.75 -3.78
C PHE A 55 9.94 8.66 -4.99
N ASP A 56 9.17 8.35 -6.03
CA ASP A 56 9.09 9.16 -7.24
C ASP A 56 7.61 9.46 -7.48
N ASP A 57 7.24 10.73 -7.39
CA ASP A 57 5.84 11.15 -7.53
C ASP A 57 5.28 10.84 -8.92
N HIS A 58 6.14 10.66 -9.90
CA HIS A 58 5.74 10.39 -11.28
C HIS A 58 5.81 8.91 -11.65
N ASN A 59 6.18 8.04 -10.70
CA ASN A 59 6.32 6.62 -10.97
C ASN A 59 5.67 5.81 -9.86
N ALA A 60 4.47 5.29 -10.15
CA ALA A 60 3.72 4.52 -9.15
C ALA A 60 4.42 3.21 -8.76
N LYS A 61 5.39 2.75 -9.54
CA LYS A 61 6.16 1.55 -9.20
C LYS A 61 7.19 1.81 -8.11
N GLU A 62 7.52 3.07 -7.88
CA GLU A 62 8.46 3.45 -6.83
C GLU A 62 7.69 3.82 -5.57
N ALA A 63 6.96 2.84 -5.03
CA ALA A 63 6.13 3.06 -3.85
C ALA A 63 6.32 1.92 -2.87
N VAL A 64 6.08 2.21 -1.60
CA VAL A 64 6.12 1.21 -0.55
C VAL A 64 5.07 1.55 0.51
N VAL A 65 4.39 0.51 1.01
CA VAL A 65 3.44 0.68 2.12
C VAL A 65 4.26 0.80 3.40
N VAL A 66 4.16 1.95 4.07
CA VAL A 66 4.97 2.23 5.26
C VAL A 66 4.17 2.21 6.55
N GLY A 67 2.84 2.17 6.47
CA GLY A 67 2.01 2.13 7.67
C GLY A 67 0.63 1.59 7.39
N VAL A 68 0.01 1.04 8.43
CA VAL A 68 -1.37 0.59 8.41
C VAL A 68 -2.04 1.16 9.65
N TYR A 69 -3.27 1.66 9.49
CA TYR A 69 -3.97 2.30 10.61
C TYR A 69 -5.48 2.08 10.49
N VAL A 70 -6.17 2.46 11.54
CA VAL A 70 -7.63 2.26 11.63
C VAL A 70 -8.38 3.55 11.30
#